data_2aaf3457637bb00d094558591de61367
#
_entry.id   2aaf3457637bb00d094558591de61367
#
_cell.length_a   1.000
_cell.length_b   1.000
_cell.length_c   1.000
_cell.angle_alpha   90.00
_cell.angle_beta   90.00
_cell.angle_gamma   90.00
#
_symmetry.space_group_name_H-M   'P 1'
#
loop_
_entity.id
_entity.type
_entity.pdbx_description
1 polymer ?
#
loop_
_entity_poly.entity_id
_entity_poly.type
_entity_poly.pdbx_seq_one_letter_code
_entity_poly.pdbx_strand_id
1 'polypeptide(L)'
;AFGGTKILSKVTSWGFIVGTVLPGVVVITLGIVWFLSKKPLGFEDLTAAETTVATVVNGKVSPRWFPNLSNLQNLSFLSGIVLLFAGVEVQAVHAADMENPKKQYPLAILISSVVVFLLFIFGSLSIAAVVPNSQLKLESGLMQALSTMLSSVKMSWALPVLAFCVAFGSLGGVLSWISG
;
A
#
# COMPACT_ATOMS: atom_id res chain seq x y z
N ALA A 1 -19.78 25.22 16.21
CA ALA A 1 -19.57 24.16 15.19
C ALA A 1 -18.17 24.18 14.56
N PHE A 2 -17.45 25.30 14.55
CA PHE A 2 -16.16 25.45 13.85
C PHE A 2 -14.94 24.78 14.51
N GLY A 3 -15.02 24.28 15.74
CA GLY A 3 -13.92 23.61 16.41
C GLY A 3 -13.73 22.14 15.99
N GLY A 4 -14.79 21.47 15.62
CA GLY A 4 -14.78 20.03 15.29
C GLY A 4 -14.03 19.72 13.98
N THR A 5 -14.20 20.52 12.94
CA THR A 5 -13.57 20.33 11.64
C THR A 5 -12.04 20.49 11.69
N LYS A 6 -11.51 21.43 12.47
CA LYS A 6 -10.06 21.60 12.66
C LYS A 6 -9.42 20.43 13.40
N ILE A 7 -10.09 19.87 14.40
CA ILE A 7 -9.59 18.69 15.12
C ILE A 7 -9.63 17.49 14.19
N LEU A 8 -10.72 17.29 13.46
CA LEU A 8 -10.89 16.20 12.52
C LEU A 8 -9.80 16.22 11.44
N SER A 9 -9.57 17.38 10.81
CA SER A 9 -8.50 17.57 9.81
C SER A 9 -7.11 17.24 10.36
N LYS A 10 -6.81 17.60 11.61
CA LYS A 10 -5.53 17.23 12.25
C LYS A 10 -5.43 15.72 12.48
N VAL A 11 -6.49 15.10 12.97
CA VAL A 11 -6.50 13.65 13.23
C VAL A 11 -6.34 12.86 11.92
N THR A 12 -7.02 13.25 10.86
CA THR A 12 -6.89 12.60 9.54
C THR A 12 -5.50 12.80 8.95
N SER A 13 -4.90 14.01 9.05
CA SER A 13 -3.54 14.28 8.57
C SER A 13 -2.49 13.47 9.33
N TRP A 14 -2.58 13.42 10.67
CA TRP A 14 -1.68 12.58 11.47
C TRP A 14 -1.92 11.08 11.22
N GLY A 15 -3.17 10.67 11.05
CA GLY A 15 -3.53 9.32 10.68
C GLY A 15 -2.86 8.89 9.36
N PHE A 16 -2.85 9.76 8.36
CA PHE A 16 -2.16 9.50 7.10
C PHE A 16 -0.64 9.38 7.27
N ILE A 17 -0.01 10.35 7.95
CA ILE A 17 1.45 10.37 8.11
C ILE A 17 1.92 9.16 8.95
N VAL A 18 1.33 8.98 10.14
CA VAL A 18 1.77 7.95 11.10
C VAL A 18 1.26 6.56 10.72
N GLY A 19 0.07 6.49 10.13
CA GLY A 19 -0.59 5.21 9.86
C GLY A 19 -0.41 4.67 8.44
N THR A 20 -0.03 5.50 7.49
CA THR A 20 0.17 5.08 6.09
C THR A 20 1.60 5.32 5.63
N VAL A 21 2.08 6.58 5.70
CA VAL A 21 3.40 6.92 5.17
C VAL A 21 4.51 6.24 5.97
N LEU A 22 4.47 6.33 7.30
CA LEU A 22 5.51 5.74 8.16
C LEU A 22 5.60 4.21 7.99
N PRO A 23 4.51 3.42 8.15
CA PRO A 23 4.58 1.97 7.90
C PRO A 23 4.98 1.63 6.45
N GLY A 24 4.51 2.40 5.47
CA GLY A 24 4.89 2.24 4.07
C GLY A 24 6.39 2.41 3.83
N VAL A 25 6.97 3.47 4.37
CA VAL A 25 8.43 3.70 4.31
C VAL A 25 9.21 2.59 5.02
N VAL A 26 8.72 2.12 6.18
CA VAL A 26 9.34 1.01 6.91
C VAL A 26 9.33 -0.26 6.06
N VAL A 27 8.18 -0.62 5.45
CA VAL A 27 8.07 -1.80 4.56
C VAL A 27 9.05 -1.69 3.39
N ILE A 28 9.09 -0.54 2.72
CA ILE A 28 9.98 -0.32 1.58
C ILE A 28 11.45 -0.43 2.01
N THR A 29 11.81 0.20 3.11
CA THR A 29 13.18 0.17 3.62
C THR A 29 13.60 -1.26 4.00
N LEU A 30 12.75 -1.98 4.70
CA LEU A 30 13.01 -3.39 5.07
C LEU A 30 13.03 -4.30 3.83
N GLY A 31 12.20 -4.03 2.82
CA GLY A 31 12.24 -4.73 1.54
C GLY A 31 13.56 -4.53 0.82
N ILE A 32 14.09 -3.31 0.79
CA ILE A 32 15.42 -3.01 0.24
C ILE A 32 16.51 -3.76 1.03
N VAL A 33 16.47 -3.73 2.36
CA VAL A 33 17.42 -4.46 3.21
C VAL A 33 17.34 -5.96 2.94
N TRP A 34 16.13 -6.50 2.77
CA TRP A 34 15.92 -7.92 2.42
C TRP A 34 16.59 -8.27 1.11
N PHE A 35 16.37 -7.47 0.07
CA PHE A 35 16.94 -7.64 -1.25
C PHE A 35 18.48 -7.56 -1.23
N LEU A 36 19.03 -6.55 -0.57
CA LEU A 36 20.48 -6.37 -0.43
C LEU A 36 21.15 -7.49 0.38
N SER A 37 20.41 -8.10 1.31
CA SER A 37 20.86 -9.24 2.12
C SER A 37 20.87 -10.57 1.34
N LYS A 38 20.54 -10.55 0.04
CA LYS A 38 20.46 -11.74 -0.83
C LYS A 38 19.65 -12.89 -0.23
N LYS A 39 18.56 -12.55 0.48
CA LYS A 39 17.63 -13.53 1.00
C LYS A 39 16.75 -14.08 -0.13
N PRO A 40 16.21 -15.31 0.01
CA PRO A 40 15.32 -15.86 -1.00
C PRO A 40 14.13 -14.93 -1.21
N LEU A 41 13.78 -14.71 -2.47
CA LEU A 41 12.68 -13.83 -2.85
C LEU A 41 11.38 -14.62 -2.96
N GLY A 42 10.29 -14.10 -2.38
CA GLY A 42 8.99 -14.77 -2.34
C GLY A 42 8.40 -15.04 -3.72
N PHE A 43 8.78 -14.26 -4.73
CA PHE A 43 8.35 -14.47 -6.11
C PHE A 43 9.20 -15.49 -6.88
N GLU A 44 10.29 -16.03 -6.31
CA GLU A 44 11.05 -17.14 -6.88
C GLU A 44 10.39 -18.50 -6.61
N ASP A 45 9.50 -18.57 -5.62
CA ASP A 45 8.68 -19.76 -5.36
C ASP A 45 7.48 -19.79 -6.31
N LEU A 46 7.77 -20.14 -7.57
CA LEU A 46 6.81 -20.20 -8.66
C LEU A 46 6.12 -21.57 -8.76
N THR A 47 6.25 -22.43 -7.75
CA THR A 47 5.63 -23.78 -7.74
C THR A 47 4.10 -23.74 -7.73
N ALA A 48 3.50 -22.60 -7.37
CA ALA A 48 2.06 -22.35 -7.45
C ALA A 48 1.63 -21.62 -8.74
N ALA A 49 2.47 -21.60 -9.76
CA ALA A 49 2.45 -20.60 -10.84
C ALA A 49 1.64 -21.01 -12.08
N GLU A 50 0.58 -21.72 -11.96
CA GLU A 50 -0.51 -21.65 -12.96
C GLU A 50 -1.33 -20.35 -12.81
N THR A 51 -0.72 -19.36 -12.20
CA THR A 51 -1.36 -18.13 -11.80
C THR A 51 -1.17 -17.03 -12.85
N THR A 52 -1.95 -15.98 -12.71
CA THR A 52 -2.02 -14.71 -13.42
C THR A 52 -0.68 -14.07 -13.77
N VAL A 53 0.40 -14.42 -13.11
CA VAL A 53 1.71 -13.73 -13.12
C VAL A 53 2.82 -14.51 -13.81
N ALA A 54 2.64 -15.82 -14.07
CA ALA A 54 3.66 -16.62 -14.72
C ALA A 54 3.04 -17.60 -15.73
N THR A 55 3.78 -17.91 -16.77
CA THR A 55 3.44 -18.97 -17.75
C THR A 55 4.47 -20.07 -17.66
N VAL A 56 4.01 -21.31 -17.64
CA VAL A 56 4.89 -22.47 -17.79
C VAL A 56 4.96 -22.82 -19.27
N VAL A 57 6.12 -22.61 -19.89
CA VAL A 57 6.40 -22.99 -21.28
C VAL A 57 7.53 -23.99 -21.26
N ASN A 58 7.28 -25.21 -21.76
CA ASN A 58 8.27 -26.31 -21.81
C ASN A 58 8.92 -26.62 -20.44
N GLY A 59 8.16 -26.61 -19.36
CA GLY A 59 8.65 -26.86 -18.01
C GLY A 59 9.49 -25.73 -17.40
N LYS A 60 9.64 -24.59 -18.09
CA LYS A 60 10.25 -23.38 -17.57
C LYS A 60 9.18 -22.36 -17.19
N VAL A 61 9.26 -21.88 -15.96
CA VAL A 61 8.41 -20.81 -15.47
C VAL A 61 8.98 -19.49 -15.94
N SER A 62 8.16 -18.72 -16.69
CA SER A 62 8.53 -17.39 -17.17
C SER A 62 7.62 -16.34 -16.55
N PRO A 63 8.14 -15.28 -15.93
CA PRO A 63 7.32 -14.22 -15.38
C PRO A 63 6.55 -13.52 -16.51
N ARG A 64 5.28 -13.20 -16.24
CA ARG A 64 4.48 -12.35 -17.11
C ARG A 64 4.63 -10.89 -16.71
N TRP A 65 5.06 -10.07 -17.64
CA TRP A 65 5.12 -8.63 -17.47
C TRP A 65 3.74 -7.95 -17.56
N PHE A 66 2.80 -8.61 -18.25
CA PHE A 66 1.42 -8.15 -18.37
C PHE A 66 0.45 -9.22 -17.83
N PRO A 67 -0.51 -8.83 -16.98
CA PRO A 67 -1.51 -9.76 -16.48
C PRO A 67 -2.35 -10.34 -17.61
N ASN A 68 -2.79 -11.59 -17.44
CA ASN A 68 -3.73 -12.20 -18.39
C ASN A 68 -5.13 -11.63 -18.14
N LEU A 69 -5.57 -10.73 -18.99
CA LEU A 69 -6.88 -10.08 -18.88
C LEU A 69 -8.04 -10.91 -19.47
N SER A 70 -7.76 -12.11 -19.97
CA SER A 70 -8.79 -13.00 -20.52
C SER A 70 -9.71 -13.59 -19.44
N ASN A 71 -9.32 -13.52 -18.18
CA ASN A 71 -10.11 -14.03 -17.07
C ASN A 71 -10.73 -12.87 -16.28
N LEU A 72 -12.07 -12.96 -16.04
CA LEU A 72 -12.83 -11.98 -15.25
C LEU A 72 -12.26 -11.77 -13.85
N GLN A 73 -11.66 -12.81 -13.27
CA GLN A 73 -11.03 -12.74 -11.95
C GLN A 73 -9.81 -11.80 -11.96
N ASN A 74 -9.09 -11.73 -13.07
CA ASN A 74 -7.95 -10.82 -13.24
C ASN A 74 -8.39 -9.38 -13.46
N LEU A 75 -9.55 -9.17 -14.10
CA LEU A 75 -10.18 -7.86 -14.23
C LEU A 75 -10.59 -7.28 -12.87
N SER A 76 -10.97 -8.12 -11.90
CA SER A 76 -11.30 -7.64 -10.55
C SER A 76 -10.09 -7.07 -9.82
N PHE A 77 -8.88 -7.60 -10.05
CA PHE A 77 -7.65 -6.99 -9.51
C PHE A 77 -7.36 -5.62 -10.13
N LEU A 78 -7.61 -5.47 -11.43
CA LEU A 78 -7.46 -4.18 -12.10
C LEU A 78 -8.41 -3.14 -11.54
N SER A 79 -9.67 -3.51 -11.26
CA SER A 79 -10.62 -2.60 -10.61
C SER A 79 -10.19 -2.20 -9.21
N GLY A 80 -9.57 -3.12 -8.46
CA GLY A 80 -8.95 -2.81 -7.15
C GLY A 80 -7.83 -1.77 -7.25
N ILE A 81 -7.00 -1.85 -8.28
CA ILE A 81 -5.94 -0.85 -8.53
C ILE A 81 -6.55 0.53 -8.83
N VAL A 82 -7.60 0.58 -9.67
CA VAL A 82 -8.32 1.84 -9.94
C VAL A 82 -8.92 2.42 -8.66
N LEU A 83 -9.47 1.55 -7.80
CA LEU A 83 -10.08 1.95 -6.54
C LEU A 83 -9.08 2.59 -5.55
N LEU A 84 -7.77 2.31 -5.67
CA LEU A 84 -6.74 2.96 -4.84
C LEU A 84 -6.66 4.48 -5.05
N PHE A 85 -7.04 4.94 -6.25
CA PHE A 85 -7.04 6.37 -6.58
C PHE A 85 -8.42 7.00 -6.39
N ALA A 86 -9.46 6.20 -6.12
CA ALA A 86 -10.77 6.70 -5.80
C ALA A 86 -10.74 7.40 -4.44
N GLY A 87 -11.38 8.55 -4.35
CA GLY A 87 -11.44 9.35 -3.12
C GLY A 87 -10.43 10.50 -3.06
N VAL A 88 -9.49 10.59 -3.99
CA VAL A 88 -8.63 11.79 -4.10
C VAL A 88 -9.49 13.03 -4.38
N GLU A 89 -10.56 12.86 -5.13
CA GLU A 89 -11.54 13.89 -5.45
C GLU A 89 -12.46 14.28 -4.28
N VAL A 90 -12.63 13.42 -3.28
CA VAL A 90 -13.50 13.68 -2.11
C VAL A 90 -13.05 14.94 -1.36
N GLN A 91 -11.76 15.23 -1.39
CA GLN A 91 -11.21 16.44 -0.77
C GLN A 91 -11.58 17.74 -1.52
N ALA A 92 -12.27 17.65 -2.67
CA ALA A 92 -12.72 18.83 -3.41
C ALA A 92 -13.67 19.73 -2.62
N VAL A 93 -14.44 19.16 -1.68
CA VAL A 93 -15.32 19.93 -0.79
C VAL A 93 -14.57 20.93 0.08
N HIS A 94 -13.29 20.67 0.39
CA HIS A 94 -12.43 21.55 1.16
C HIS A 94 -11.69 22.58 0.29
N ALA A 95 -11.87 22.53 -1.03
CA ALA A 95 -11.19 23.49 -1.94
C ALA A 95 -11.62 24.95 -1.69
N ALA A 96 -12.83 25.18 -1.18
CA ALA A 96 -13.34 26.51 -0.83
C ALA A 96 -12.58 27.13 0.37
N ASP A 97 -11.96 26.32 1.23
CA ASP A 97 -11.21 26.76 2.40
C ASP A 97 -9.74 27.13 2.07
N MET A 98 -9.33 26.94 0.81
CA MET A 98 -7.98 27.24 0.34
C MET A 98 -7.84 28.71 -0.08
N GLU A 99 -6.69 29.34 0.17
CA GLU A 99 -6.40 30.71 -0.24
C GLU A 99 -6.35 30.86 -1.77
N ASN A 100 -5.81 29.86 -2.48
CA ASN A 100 -5.75 29.84 -3.93
C ASN A 100 -6.10 28.44 -4.48
N PRO A 101 -7.40 28.09 -4.52
CA PRO A 101 -7.84 26.74 -4.88
C PRO A 101 -7.41 26.33 -6.30
N LYS A 102 -7.35 27.26 -7.25
CA LYS A 102 -6.97 26.97 -8.65
C LYS A 102 -5.54 26.44 -8.80
N LYS A 103 -4.63 26.79 -7.89
CA LYS A 103 -3.24 26.34 -7.90
C LYS A 103 -2.98 25.26 -6.85
N GLN A 104 -3.48 25.46 -5.64
CA GLN A 104 -3.19 24.58 -4.51
C GLN A 104 -3.88 23.24 -4.63
N TYR A 105 -5.13 23.19 -5.11
CA TYR A 105 -5.88 21.96 -5.24
C TYR A 105 -5.27 20.98 -6.28
N PRO A 106 -4.99 21.38 -7.53
CA PRO A 106 -4.34 20.51 -8.50
C PRO A 106 -2.95 20.03 -8.05
N LEU A 107 -2.18 20.89 -7.39
CA LEU A 107 -0.87 20.55 -6.86
C LEU A 107 -0.97 19.52 -5.73
N ALA A 108 -1.93 19.68 -4.81
CA ALA A 108 -2.18 18.73 -3.74
C ALA A 108 -2.57 17.36 -4.28
N ILE A 109 -3.47 17.30 -5.28
CA ILE A 109 -3.86 16.05 -5.95
C ILE A 109 -2.65 15.39 -6.61
N LEU A 110 -1.84 16.15 -7.35
CA LEU A 110 -0.66 15.63 -8.02
C LEU A 110 0.32 15.01 -7.01
N ILE A 111 0.65 15.75 -5.95
CA ILE A 111 1.57 15.26 -4.91
C ILE A 111 1.00 14.00 -4.24
N SER A 112 -0.27 14.02 -3.86
CA SER A 112 -0.94 12.87 -3.22
C SER A 112 -0.92 11.64 -4.14
N SER A 113 -1.25 11.82 -5.42
CA SER A 113 -1.24 10.72 -6.39
C SER A 113 0.14 10.12 -6.58
N VAL A 114 1.18 10.96 -6.65
CA VAL A 114 2.57 10.49 -6.76
C VAL A 114 2.99 9.72 -5.50
N VAL A 115 2.68 10.23 -4.31
CA VAL A 115 2.99 9.57 -3.04
C VAL A 115 2.28 8.21 -2.95
N VAL A 116 0.98 8.15 -3.24
CA VAL A 116 0.20 6.91 -3.24
C VAL A 116 0.78 5.92 -4.25
N PHE A 117 1.09 6.36 -5.46
CA PHE A 117 1.67 5.53 -6.51
C PHE A 117 3.01 4.91 -6.09
N LEU A 118 3.92 5.71 -5.52
CA LEU A 118 5.22 5.24 -5.06
C LEU A 118 5.08 4.26 -3.89
N LEU A 119 4.27 4.58 -2.89
CA LEU A 119 4.01 3.70 -1.75
C LEU A 119 3.41 2.37 -2.20
N PHE A 120 2.48 2.42 -3.14
CA PHE A 120 1.83 1.21 -3.64
C PHE A 120 2.80 0.31 -4.43
N ILE A 121 3.54 0.86 -5.39
CA ILE A 121 4.48 0.07 -6.18
C ILE A 121 5.57 -0.52 -5.31
N PHE A 122 6.31 0.32 -4.59
CA PHE A 122 7.43 -0.16 -3.78
C PHE A 122 7.00 -0.99 -2.58
N GLY A 123 5.86 -0.65 -1.97
CA GLY A 123 5.26 -1.45 -0.90
C GLY A 123 4.86 -2.84 -1.37
N SER A 124 4.14 -2.93 -2.49
CA SER A 124 3.72 -4.22 -3.07
C SER A 124 4.91 -5.07 -3.48
N LEU A 125 5.91 -4.48 -4.12
CA LEU A 125 7.15 -5.19 -4.49
C LEU A 125 7.89 -5.70 -3.25
N SER A 126 7.96 -4.90 -2.18
CA SER A 126 8.59 -5.30 -0.91
C SER A 126 7.87 -6.47 -0.26
N ILE A 127 6.53 -6.44 -0.24
CA ILE A 127 5.71 -7.54 0.29
C ILE A 127 5.91 -8.81 -0.55
N ALA A 128 5.83 -8.69 -1.87
CA ALA A 128 6.01 -9.82 -2.79
C ALA A 128 7.41 -10.42 -2.73
N ALA A 129 8.42 -9.60 -2.44
CA ALA A 129 9.80 -10.07 -2.27
C ALA A 129 9.99 -10.92 -1.02
N VAL A 130 9.15 -10.76 0.01
CA VAL A 130 9.33 -11.40 1.31
C VAL A 130 8.37 -12.55 1.54
N VAL A 131 7.11 -12.39 1.12
CA VAL A 131 6.06 -13.37 1.34
C VAL A 131 5.84 -14.19 0.08
N PRO A 132 6.04 -15.52 0.12
CA PRO A 132 5.72 -16.38 -1.01
C PRO A 132 4.25 -16.25 -1.42
N ASN A 133 3.99 -16.25 -2.73
CA ASN A 133 2.65 -16.06 -3.26
C ASN A 133 1.63 -17.11 -2.74
N SER A 134 2.10 -18.34 -2.53
CA SER A 134 1.29 -19.45 -1.97
C SER A 134 0.83 -19.22 -0.51
N GLN A 135 1.52 -18.34 0.22
CA GLN A 135 1.25 -18.06 1.63
C GLN A 135 0.63 -16.67 1.85
N LEU A 136 0.55 -15.86 0.80
CA LEU A 136 0.06 -14.49 0.89
C LEU A 136 -1.45 -14.48 1.17
N LYS A 137 -1.82 -13.94 2.33
CA LYS A 137 -3.22 -13.69 2.69
C LYS A 137 -3.56 -12.25 2.37
N LEU A 138 -4.59 -12.03 1.53
CA LEU A 138 -5.01 -10.68 1.11
C LEU A 138 -5.33 -9.75 2.29
N GLU A 139 -5.92 -10.30 3.35
CA GLU A 139 -6.33 -9.53 4.53
C GLU A 139 -5.17 -9.17 5.47
N SER A 140 -4.10 -9.96 5.49
CA SER A 140 -3.01 -9.82 6.47
C SER A 140 -1.62 -9.76 5.85
N GLY A 141 -1.51 -9.68 4.53
CA GLY A 141 -0.23 -9.70 3.80
C GLY A 141 0.78 -8.65 4.27
N LEU A 142 0.31 -7.44 4.59
CA LEU A 142 1.15 -6.39 5.15
C LEU A 142 1.74 -6.79 6.50
N MET A 143 0.93 -7.34 7.41
CA MET A 143 1.39 -7.77 8.74
C MET A 143 2.28 -9.00 8.67
N GLN A 144 2.01 -9.93 7.72
CA GLN A 144 2.88 -11.07 7.45
C GLN A 144 4.27 -10.61 6.99
N ALA A 145 4.32 -9.71 6.01
CA ALA A 145 5.57 -9.17 5.50
C ALA A 145 6.35 -8.43 6.59
N LEU A 146 5.69 -7.54 7.34
CA LEU A 146 6.32 -6.83 8.46
C LEU A 146 6.86 -7.78 9.52
N SER A 147 6.10 -8.81 9.91
CA SER A 147 6.56 -9.82 10.88
C SER A 147 7.81 -10.54 10.40
N THR A 148 7.82 -10.99 9.15
CA THR A 148 8.96 -11.69 8.55
C THR A 148 10.19 -10.78 8.42
N MET A 149 9.99 -9.57 7.91
CA MET A 149 11.05 -8.58 7.75
C MET A 149 11.68 -8.17 9.09
N LEU A 150 10.84 -7.81 10.08
CA LEU A 150 11.29 -7.38 11.40
C LEU A 150 12.01 -8.50 12.15
N SER A 151 11.51 -9.73 12.05
CA SER A 151 12.17 -10.92 12.63
C SER A 151 13.56 -11.11 12.04
N SER A 152 13.71 -10.85 10.75
CA SER A 152 14.99 -11.00 10.04
C SER A 152 16.07 -10.01 10.49
N VAL A 153 15.67 -8.85 11.00
CA VAL A 153 16.56 -7.81 11.55
C VAL A 153 16.55 -7.78 13.08
N LYS A 154 15.95 -8.80 13.72
CA LYS A 154 15.83 -8.93 15.19
C LYS A 154 15.07 -7.76 15.86
N MET A 155 14.11 -7.17 15.14
CA MET A 155 13.28 -6.06 15.62
C MET A 155 11.81 -6.44 15.77
N SER A 156 11.50 -7.70 16.09
CA SER A 156 10.11 -8.20 16.23
C SER A 156 9.27 -7.42 17.25
N TRP A 157 9.92 -6.77 18.23
CA TRP A 157 9.26 -5.90 19.20
C TRP A 157 8.57 -4.68 18.58
N ALA A 158 8.99 -4.24 17.38
CA ALA A 158 8.40 -3.10 16.69
C ALA A 158 7.06 -3.44 15.99
N LEU A 159 6.75 -4.73 15.80
CA LEU A 159 5.52 -5.16 15.12
C LEU A 159 4.23 -4.62 15.77
N PRO A 160 4.01 -4.72 17.09
CA PRO A 160 2.79 -4.17 17.70
C PRO A 160 2.70 -2.65 17.58
N VAL A 161 3.83 -1.94 17.59
CA VAL A 161 3.86 -0.49 17.39
C VAL A 161 3.41 -0.14 15.97
N LEU A 162 3.94 -0.82 14.96
CA LEU A 162 3.53 -0.61 13.56
C LEU A 162 2.08 -1.04 13.32
N ALA A 163 1.63 -2.12 13.94
CA ALA A 163 0.23 -2.54 13.88
C ALA A 163 -0.71 -1.45 14.45
N PHE A 164 -0.33 -0.84 15.59
CA PHE A 164 -1.08 0.28 16.14
C PHE A 164 -1.08 1.50 15.21
N CYS A 165 0.07 1.84 14.59
CA CYS A 165 0.15 2.91 13.62
C CYS A 165 -0.79 2.67 12.43
N VAL A 166 -0.80 1.45 11.86
CA VAL A 166 -1.69 1.08 10.75
C VAL A 166 -3.15 1.16 11.17
N ALA A 167 -3.51 0.68 12.35
CA ALA A 167 -4.87 0.78 12.88
C ALA A 167 -5.30 2.25 13.05
N PHE A 168 -4.41 3.09 13.57
CA PHE A 168 -4.65 4.53 13.70
C PHE A 168 -4.83 5.21 12.34
N GLY A 169 -4.04 4.81 11.33
CA GLY A 169 -4.20 5.29 9.96
C GLY A 169 -5.54 4.89 9.34
N SER A 170 -5.98 3.66 9.58
CA SER A 170 -7.29 3.18 9.12
C SER A 170 -8.44 3.99 9.71
N LEU A 171 -8.36 4.32 11.00
CA LEU A 171 -9.34 5.23 11.64
C LEU A 171 -9.30 6.63 11.00
N GLY A 172 -8.13 7.18 10.74
CA GLY A 172 -7.96 8.45 10.03
C GLY A 172 -8.61 8.41 8.63
N GLY A 173 -8.44 7.32 7.90
CA GLY A 173 -9.07 7.09 6.60
C GLY A 173 -10.60 7.09 6.69
N VAL A 174 -11.18 6.34 7.63
CA VAL A 174 -12.63 6.30 7.86
C VAL A 174 -13.16 7.69 8.20
N LEU A 175 -12.49 8.43 9.07
CA LEU A 175 -12.87 9.79 9.43
C LEU A 175 -12.81 10.75 8.23
N SER A 176 -11.81 10.58 7.35
CA SER A 176 -11.72 11.36 6.11
C SER A 176 -12.91 11.14 5.19
N TRP A 177 -13.34 9.89 5.01
CA TRP A 177 -14.52 9.55 4.21
C TRP A 177 -15.84 10.06 4.79
N ILE A 178 -15.97 10.06 6.12
CA ILE A 178 -17.18 10.57 6.79
C ILE A 178 -17.25 12.10 6.70
N SER A 179 -16.11 12.78 6.61
CA SER A 179 -16.04 14.25 6.60
C SER A 179 -16.16 14.88 5.20
N GLY A 180 -15.97 14.14 4.14
CA GLY A 180 -16.16 14.55 2.74
C GLY A 180 -17.54 14.26 2.24
#